data_06a146dd30ac647c170d8bf367987c11
#
_entry.id   06a146dd30ac647c170d8bf367987c11
#
_cell.length_a   1.000
_cell.length_b   1.000
_cell.length_c   1.000
_cell.angle_alpha   90.00
_cell.angle_beta   90.00
_cell.angle_gamma   90.00
#
_symmetry.space_group_name_H-M   'P 1'
#
loop_
_entity.id
_entity.type
_entity.pdbx_description
1 polymer ?
#
loop_
_entity_poly.entity_id
_entity_poly.type
_entity_poly.pdbx_seq_one_letter_code
_entity_poly.pdbx_strand_id
1 'polypeptide(L)'
;MVYQLGQEVFRDRPFAYVVKVDIRSSVCDFCLKESKSNVKFKSCSACKTVYYCNSKCQRNSWNSHHQSECVYLRKAPTFVLKNGFMLLLIRIILKLQKEGDQEFVVDLPDGRKRCFKDLVSHKKDIQNDVESMDTFQVCYV
;
A
#
# COMPACT_ATOMS: atom_id res chain seq x y z
N MET A 1 -13.53 30.77 3.11
CA MET A 1 -12.22 30.59 3.76
C MET A 1 -11.16 30.87 2.70
N VAL A 2 -10.23 31.80 2.92
CA VAL A 2 -9.16 32.13 1.95
C VAL A 2 -7.87 31.55 2.52
N TYR A 3 -7.22 30.65 1.80
CA TYR A 3 -5.93 30.07 2.19
C TYR A 3 -4.78 30.96 1.69
N GLN A 4 -3.70 31.05 2.47
CA GLN A 4 -2.48 31.74 2.06
C GLN A 4 -1.58 30.79 1.27
N LEU A 5 -0.76 31.34 0.39
CA LEU A 5 0.21 30.55 -0.39
C LEU A 5 1.18 29.82 0.56
N GLY A 6 1.29 28.49 0.40
CA GLY A 6 2.14 27.64 1.27
C GLY A 6 1.49 27.23 2.60
N GLN A 7 0.26 27.63 2.88
CA GLN A 7 -0.45 27.17 4.06
C GLN A 7 -0.81 25.68 3.92
N GLU A 8 -0.53 24.88 4.96
CA GLU A 8 -0.99 23.49 5.03
C GLU A 8 -2.52 23.47 5.19
N VAL A 9 -3.21 22.91 4.21
CA VAL A 9 -4.68 22.84 4.19
C VAL A 9 -5.17 21.58 4.88
N PHE A 10 -4.44 20.48 4.69
CA PHE A 10 -4.81 19.17 5.19
C PHE A 10 -3.58 18.27 5.30
N ARG A 11 -3.53 17.46 6.35
CA ARG A 11 -2.50 16.42 6.51
C ARG A 11 -3.16 15.13 6.93
N ASP A 12 -2.94 14.07 6.15
CA ASP A 12 -3.42 12.73 6.46
C ASP A 12 -2.40 11.66 6.14
N ARG A 13 -2.68 10.44 6.58
CA ARG A 13 -1.89 9.26 6.24
C ARG A 13 -2.62 8.43 5.20
N PRO A 14 -1.93 7.91 4.17
CA PRO A 14 -2.57 7.04 3.20
C PRO A 14 -3.09 5.76 3.89
N PHE A 15 -4.22 5.26 3.45
CA PHE A 15 -4.78 4.00 3.93
C PHE A 15 -3.78 2.84 3.79
N ALA A 16 -3.13 2.76 2.63
CA ALA A 16 -2.05 1.84 2.35
C ALA A 16 -1.08 2.48 1.34
N TYR A 17 0.16 2.04 1.35
CA TYR A 17 1.19 2.46 0.41
C TYR A 17 2.17 1.32 0.18
N VAL A 18 2.85 1.33 -0.96
CA VAL A 18 3.99 0.46 -1.24
C VAL A 18 5.11 1.28 -1.86
N VAL A 19 6.34 0.88 -1.62
CA VAL A 19 7.49 1.49 -2.29
C VAL A 19 7.54 0.99 -3.73
N LYS A 20 7.77 1.90 -4.66
CA LYS A 20 7.91 1.61 -6.08
C LYS A 20 8.99 0.55 -6.33
N VAL A 21 8.70 -0.41 -7.19
CA VAL A 21 9.50 -1.65 -7.32
C VAL A 21 10.96 -1.39 -7.70
N ASP A 22 11.19 -0.45 -8.59
CA ASP A 22 12.52 -0.06 -9.11
C ASP A 22 13.42 0.60 -8.07
N ILE A 23 12.86 1.29 -7.07
CA ILE A 23 13.60 2.00 -6.03
C ILE A 23 13.53 1.34 -4.64
N ARG A 24 12.83 0.22 -4.48
CA ARG A 24 12.58 -0.39 -3.16
C ARG A 24 13.85 -0.77 -2.39
N SER A 25 14.97 -1.02 -3.07
CA SER A 25 16.23 -1.33 -2.40
C SER A 25 16.90 -0.12 -1.75
N SER A 26 16.51 1.09 -2.16
CA SER A 26 17.02 2.37 -1.64
C SER A 26 16.04 3.15 -0.79
N VAL A 27 14.76 2.70 -0.71
CA VAL A 27 13.71 3.36 0.08
C VAL A 27 13.21 2.41 1.17
N CYS A 28 13.11 2.90 2.40
CA CYS A 28 12.62 2.11 3.52
C CYS A 28 11.11 1.89 3.43
N ASP A 29 10.66 0.63 3.45
CA ASP A 29 9.23 0.28 3.34
C ASP A 29 8.38 0.80 4.52
N PHE A 30 8.99 1.14 5.65
CA PHE A 30 8.26 1.63 6.81
C PHE A 30 8.25 3.16 6.93
N CYS A 31 9.42 3.80 6.90
CA CYS A 31 9.53 5.26 7.15
C CYS A 31 9.69 6.08 5.87
N LEU A 32 9.73 5.43 4.71
CA LEU A 32 9.89 6.02 3.38
C LEU A 32 11.18 6.83 3.21
N LYS A 33 12.12 6.73 4.17
CA LYS A 33 13.41 7.40 4.05
C LYS A 33 14.19 6.80 2.90
N GLU A 34 14.73 7.66 2.06
CA GLU A 34 15.63 7.30 0.98
C GLU A 34 17.06 7.11 1.51
N SER A 35 17.77 6.18 0.92
CA SER A 35 19.19 5.95 1.20
C SER A 35 20.04 7.06 0.61
N LYS A 36 21.02 7.53 1.36
CA LYS A 36 22.03 8.44 0.84
C LYS A 36 23.10 7.64 0.07
N SER A 37 23.58 8.19 -1.04
CA SER A 37 24.77 7.69 -1.74
C SER A 37 24.69 6.24 -2.26
N ASN A 38 23.57 5.83 -2.88
CA ASN A 38 23.39 4.52 -3.52
C ASN A 38 23.60 3.29 -2.60
N VAL A 39 23.58 3.45 -1.29
CA VAL A 39 23.65 2.34 -0.35
C VAL A 39 22.32 1.60 -0.35
N LYS A 40 22.33 0.30 -0.67
CA LYS A 40 21.12 -0.53 -0.59
C LYS A 40 20.78 -0.86 0.86
N PHE A 41 19.51 -0.71 1.21
CA PHE A 41 19.00 -1.13 2.52
C PHE A 41 18.96 -2.67 2.63
N LYS A 42 18.84 -3.17 3.86
CA LYS A 42 18.70 -4.62 4.09
C LYS A 42 17.28 -5.05 3.82
N SER A 43 17.13 -6.12 3.04
CA SER A 43 15.83 -6.73 2.77
C SER A 43 15.35 -7.59 3.94
N CYS A 44 14.05 -7.85 4.01
CA CYS A 44 13.50 -8.92 4.84
C CYS A 44 14.14 -10.25 4.44
N SER A 45 14.73 -10.96 5.42
CA SER A 45 15.42 -12.24 5.17
C SER A 45 14.50 -13.34 4.64
N ALA A 46 13.21 -13.29 4.97
CA ALA A 46 12.23 -14.28 4.59
C ALA A 46 11.66 -14.07 3.17
N CYS A 47 11.07 -12.90 2.87
CA CYS A 47 10.46 -12.67 1.56
C CYS A 47 11.36 -11.95 0.55
N LYS A 48 12.44 -11.30 1.00
CA LYS A 48 13.41 -10.54 0.18
C LYS A 48 12.79 -9.42 -0.70
N THR A 49 11.54 -9.07 -0.44
CA THR A 49 10.76 -8.14 -1.27
C THR A 49 10.80 -6.71 -0.74
N VAL A 50 10.78 -6.52 0.57
CA VAL A 50 10.76 -5.22 1.24
C VAL A 50 12.10 -4.91 1.90
N TYR A 51 12.46 -3.62 2.00
CA TYR A 51 13.77 -3.17 2.47
C TYR A 51 13.61 -2.15 3.59
N TYR A 52 14.57 -2.14 4.53
CA TYR A 52 14.51 -1.31 5.73
C TYR A 52 15.83 -0.59 5.99
N CYS A 53 15.75 0.66 6.40
CA CYS A 53 16.94 1.45 6.74
C CYS A 53 17.62 0.97 8.03
N ASN A 54 16.88 0.30 8.93
CA ASN A 54 17.40 -0.27 10.17
C ASN A 54 16.46 -1.32 10.76
N SER A 55 16.90 -2.02 11.81
CA SER A 55 16.14 -3.07 12.50
C SER A 55 14.90 -2.55 13.23
N LYS A 56 14.89 -1.27 13.67
CA LYS A 56 13.70 -0.66 14.30
C LYS A 56 12.56 -0.51 13.28
N CYS A 57 12.87 -0.01 12.08
CA CYS A 57 11.89 0.08 11.00
C CYS A 57 11.37 -1.30 10.58
N GLN A 58 12.23 -2.31 10.53
CA GLN A 58 11.82 -3.68 10.23
C GLN A 58 10.86 -4.24 11.29
N ARG A 59 11.14 -4.07 12.59
CA ARG A 59 10.25 -4.50 13.67
C ARG A 59 8.90 -3.76 13.64
N ASN A 60 8.94 -2.45 13.44
CA ASN A 60 7.72 -1.66 13.37
C ASN A 60 6.85 -2.05 12.16
N SER A 61 7.45 -2.27 10.99
CA SER A 61 6.75 -2.78 9.81
C SER A 61 6.16 -4.17 10.06
N TRP A 62 6.93 -5.05 10.71
CA TRP A 62 6.47 -6.39 11.08
C TRP A 62 5.20 -6.35 11.93
N ASN A 63 5.20 -5.55 12.98
CA ASN A 63 4.07 -5.44 13.90
C ASN A 63 2.85 -4.74 13.25
N SER A 64 3.08 -3.80 12.33
CA SER A 64 1.99 -3.05 11.70
C SER A 64 1.32 -3.85 10.58
N HIS A 65 2.08 -4.34 9.60
CA HIS A 65 1.51 -4.96 8.40
C HIS A 65 2.34 -6.12 7.81
N HIS A 66 3.67 -6.07 7.88
CA HIS A 66 4.50 -6.98 7.10
C HIS A 66 4.40 -8.45 7.55
N GLN A 67 4.06 -8.73 8.80
CA GLN A 67 3.90 -10.10 9.30
C GLN A 67 2.90 -10.90 8.47
N SER A 68 1.74 -10.34 8.19
CA SER A 68 0.71 -10.96 7.37
C SER A 68 1.11 -11.03 5.89
N GLU A 69 1.76 -9.98 5.37
CA GLU A 69 2.20 -9.93 3.97
C GLU A 69 3.32 -10.92 3.66
N CYS A 70 4.27 -11.06 4.58
CA CYS A 70 5.51 -11.83 4.36
C CYS A 70 5.25 -13.28 3.95
N VAL A 71 4.20 -13.88 4.49
CA VAL A 71 3.80 -15.27 4.17
C VAL A 71 3.42 -15.42 2.70
N TYR A 72 2.68 -14.44 2.17
CA TYR A 72 2.24 -14.42 0.77
C TYR A 72 3.39 -14.02 -0.15
N LEU A 73 4.13 -12.96 0.19
CA LEU A 73 5.24 -12.47 -0.62
C LEU A 73 6.36 -13.50 -0.82
N ARG A 74 6.56 -14.40 0.14
CA ARG A 74 7.54 -15.52 -0.01
C ARG A 74 7.17 -16.50 -1.12
N LYS A 75 5.87 -16.67 -1.36
CA LYS A 75 5.33 -17.66 -2.30
C LYS A 75 4.84 -17.01 -3.59
N ALA A 76 4.79 -15.68 -3.64
CA ALA A 76 4.24 -14.95 -4.78
C ALA A 76 5.10 -15.15 -6.03
N PRO A 77 4.48 -15.32 -7.20
CA PRO A 77 5.18 -15.37 -8.47
C PRO A 77 5.94 -14.07 -8.75
N THR A 78 7.00 -14.16 -9.54
CA THR A 78 7.88 -13.01 -9.84
C THR A 78 7.13 -11.84 -10.47
N PHE A 79 6.12 -12.09 -11.29
CA PHE A 79 5.33 -11.02 -11.92
C PHE A 79 4.55 -10.20 -10.89
N VAL A 80 4.01 -10.84 -9.84
CA VAL A 80 3.35 -10.15 -8.71
C VAL A 80 4.35 -9.28 -7.96
N LEU A 81 5.54 -9.84 -7.66
CA LEU A 81 6.59 -9.12 -6.93
C LEU A 81 7.20 -7.95 -7.71
N LYS A 82 7.05 -7.95 -9.03
CA LYS A 82 7.46 -6.86 -9.93
C LYS A 82 6.35 -5.86 -10.24
N ASN A 83 5.15 -6.09 -9.74
CA ASN A 83 4.00 -5.22 -9.99
C ASN A 83 3.60 -4.47 -8.72
N GLY A 84 3.84 -3.15 -8.68
CA GLY A 84 3.53 -2.30 -7.52
C GLY A 84 2.03 -2.26 -7.19
N PHE A 85 1.16 -2.34 -8.20
CA PHE A 85 -0.29 -2.38 -8.01
C PHE A 85 -0.73 -3.67 -7.30
N MET A 86 -0.20 -4.82 -7.72
CA MET A 86 -0.49 -6.10 -7.06
C MET A 86 -0.02 -6.12 -5.61
N LEU A 87 1.17 -5.56 -5.33
CA LEU A 87 1.67 -5.44 -3.95
C LEU A 87 0.78 -4.53 -3.09
N LEU A 88 0.28 -3.43 -3.67
CA LEU A 88 -0.65 -2.54 -2.99
C LEU A 88 -1.99 -3.22 -2.70
N LEU A 89 -2.55 -3.98 -3.65
CA LEU A 89 -3.77 -4.75 -3.45
C LEU A 89 -3.61 -5.78 -2.33
N ILE A 90 -2.52 -6.53 -2.29
CA ILE A 90 -2.22 -7.49 -1.21
C ILE A 90 -2.25 -6.75 0.14
N ARG A 91 -1.58 -5.60 0.25
CA ARG A 91 -1.53 -4.80 1.48
C ARG A 91 -2.92 -4.31 1.90
N ILE A 92 -3.72 -3.80 0.97
CA ILE A 92 -5.10 -3.34 1.23
C ILE A 92 -5.96 -4.49 1.73
N ILE A 93 -5.97 -5.62 1.03
CA ILE A 93 -6.80 -6.79 1.39
C ILE A 93 -6.43 -7.30 2.79
N LEU A 94 -5.14 -7.51 3.05
CA LEU A 94 -4.69 -8.01 4.35
C LEU A 94 -4.96 -7.02 5.49
N LYS A 95 -4.87 -5.72 5.21
CA LYS A 95 -5.22 -4.68 6.19
C LYS A 95 -6.71 -4.72 6.52
N LEU A 96 -7.58 -4.78 5.52
CA LEU A 96 -9.03 -4.89 5.72
C LEU A 96 -9.41 -6.17 6.47
N GLN A 97 -8.73 -7.29 6.20
CA GLN A 97 -8.96 -8.55 6.92
C GLN A 97 -8.55 -8.47 8.40
N LYS A 98 -7.48 -7.74 8.70
CA LYS A 98 -6.95 -7.62 10.07
C LYS A 98 -7.70 -6.60 10.91
N GLU A 99 -7.97 -5.44 10.35
CA GLU A 99 -8.48 -4.27 11.08
C GLU A 99 -9.98 -4.07 10.92
N GLY A 100 -10.58 -4.78 9.92
CA GLY A 100 -11.95 -4.51 9.52
C GLY A 100 -12.10 -3.17 8.80
N ASP A 101 -13.26 -2.97 8.21
CA ASP A 101 -13.51 -1.79 7.38
C ASP A 101 -13.91 -0.56 8.21
N GLN A 102 -14.43 -0.79 9.42
CA GLN A 102 -14.93 0.28 10.28
C GLN A 102 -13.86 0.95 11.16
N GLU A 103 -12.70 0.33 11.32
CA GLU A 103 -11.61 0.93 12.13
C GLU A 103 -10.88 2.04 11.37
N PHE A 104 -11.02 2.11 10.04
CA PHE A 104 -10.41 3.15 9.23
C PHE A 104 -11.41 4.24 8.87
N VAL A 105 -11.78 5.02 9.87
CA VAL A 105 -12.66 6.18 9.67
C VAL A 105 -11.79 7.43 9.55
N VAL A 106 -11.91 8.11 8.43
CA VAL A 106 -11.28 9.43 8.20
C VAL A 106 -12.31 10.50 8.49
N ASP A 107 -11.96 11.43 9.38
CA ASP A 107 -12.76 12.63 9.62
C ASP A 107 -12.51 13.63 8.48
N LEU A 108 -13.55 13.95 7.73
CA LEU A 108 -13.47 14.94 6.67
C LEU A 108 -13.57 16.37 7.26
N PRO A 109 -13.03 17.38 6.56
CA PRO A 109 -13.08 18.77 7.02
C PRO A 109 -14.49 19.31 7.25
N ASP A 110 -15.51 18.70 6.65
CA ASP A 110 -16.93 19.02 6.80
C ASP A 110 -17.62 18.28 7.95
N GLY A 111 -16.87 17.56 8.78
CA GLY A 111 -17.36 16.79 9.93
C GLY A 111 -17.96 15.43 9.59
N ARG A 112 -18.00 15.04 8.30
CA ARG A 112 -18.43 13.68 7.90
C ARG A 112 -17.31 12.69 8.18
N LYS A 113 -17.71 11.44 8.43
CA LYS A 113 -16.79 10.31 8.56
C LYS A 113 -16.85 9.46 7.30
N ARG A 114 -15.70 8.96 6.88
CA ARG A 114 -15.59 8.13 5.69
C ARG A 114 -14.78 6.88 5.98
N CYS A 115 -15.30 5.73 5.58
CA CYS A 115 -14.58 4.45 5.67
C CYS A 115 -14.30 3.88 4.26
N PHE A 116 -13.63 2.75 4.19
CA PHE A 116 -13.28 2.13 2.91
C PHE A 116 -14.52 1.76 2.07
N LYS A 117 -15.62 1.36 2.70
CA LYS A 117 -16.89 1.02 2.03
C LYS A 117 -17.56 2.21 1.34
N ASP A 118 -17.26 3.42 1.80
CA ASP A 118 -17.82 4.64 1.20
C ASP A 118 -17.15 5.03 -0.11
N LEU A 119 -16.09 4.29 -0.51
CA LEU A 119 -15.46 4.47 -1.81
C LEU A 119 -16.39 4.00 -2.93
N VAL A 120 -16.50 4.80 -3.97
CA VAL A 120 -17.29 4.45 -5.16
C VAL A 120 -16.65 3.27 -5.87
N SER A 121 -17.38 2.17 -5.99
CA SER A 121 -16.83 0.92 -6.55
C SER A 121 -16.80 0.89 -8.07
N HIS A 122 -17.58 1.75 -8.75
CA HIS A 122 -17.77 1.73 -10.21
C HIS A 122 -18.11 0.35 -10.78
N LYS A 123 -18.64 -0.56 -9.96
CA LYS A 123 -18.87 -1.97 -10.33
C LYS A 123 -19.70 -2.11 -11.60
N LYS A 124 -20.78 -1.33 -11.73
CA LYS A 124 -21.66 -1.39 -12.91
C LYS A 124 -20.95 -0.88 -14.17
N ASP A 125 -20.15 0.18 -14.03
CA ASP A 125 -19.41 0.77 -15.14
C ASP A 125 -18.37 -0.22 -15.66
N ILE A 126 -17.61 -0.86 -14.75
CA ILE A 126 -16.61 -1.88 -15.07
C ILE A 126 -17.25 -3.12 -15.70
N GLN A 127 -18.40 -3.60 -15.18
CA GLN A 127 -19.10 -4.76 -15.73
C GLN A 127 -19.63 -4.54 -17.14
N ASN A 128 -19.93 -3.30 -17.50
CA ASN A 128 -20.40 -2.92 -18.83
C ASN A 128 -19.28 -2.58 -19.81
N ASP A 129 -18.03 -2.48 -19.34
CA ASP A 129 -16.85 -2.20 -20.16
C ASP A 129 -16.14 -3.50 -20.52
N VAL A 130 -16.20 -3.87 -21.80
CA VAL A 130 -15.63 -5.12 -22.33
C VAL A 130 -14.12 -5.19 -22.11
N GLU A 131 -13.39 -4.09 -22.34
CA GLU A 131 -11.94 -4.04 -22.19
C GLU A 131 -11.51 -4.22 -20.73
N SER A 132 -12.23 -3.60 -19.77
CA SER A 132 -12.01 -3.79 -18.35
C SER A 132 -12.32 -5.21 -17.90
N MET A 133 -13.38 -5.84 -18.44
CA MET A 133 -13.74 -7.22 -18.12
C MET A 133 -12.75 -8.23 -18.67
N ASP A 134 -12.26 -8.05 -19.89
CA ASP A 134 -11.22 -8.90 -20.47
C ASP A 134 -9.92 -8.84 -19.65
N THR A 135 -9.52 -7.63 -19.23
CA THR A 135 -8.37 -7.44 -18.34
C THR A 135 -8.57 -8.17 -17.00
N PHE A 136 -9.78 -8.15 -16.46
CA PHE A 136 -10.12 -8.84 -15.22
C PHE A 136 -10.03 -10.36 -15.37
N GLN A 137 -10.51 -10.93 -16.48
CA GLN A 137 -10.45 -12.37 -16.76
C GLN A 137 -9.01 -12.87 -16.92
N VAL A 138 -8.16 -12.12 -17.60
CA VAL A 138 -6.72 -12.46 -17.76
C VAL A 138 -5.98 -12.49 -16.42
N CYS A 139 -6.41 -11.75 -15.42
CA CYS A 139 -5.80 -11.75 -14.08
C CYS A 139 -6.27 -12.92 -13.20
N TYR A 140 -7.35 -13.62 -13.57
CA TYR A 140 -7.94 -14.73 -12.77
C TYR A 140 -7.59 -16.13 -13.28
N VAL A 141 -6.85 -16.25 -14.38
CA VAL A 141 -6.31 -17.49 -14.93
C VAL A 141 -4.81 -17.58 -14.58
#